data_458399aa2fdd13700169dfd2506f66e0
#
_entry.id   458399aa2fdd13700169dfd2506f66e0
#
_cell.length_a   1.000
_cell.length_b   1.000
_cell.length_c   1.000
_cell.angle_alpha   90.00
_cell.angle_beta   90.00
_cell.angle_gamma   90.00
#
_symmetry.space_group_name_H-M   'P 1'
#
loop_
_entity.id
_entity.type
_entity.pdbx_description
1 polymer ?
#
loop_
_entity_poly.entity_id
_entity_poly.type
_entity_poly.pdbx_seq_one_letter_code
_entity_poly.pdbx_strand_id
1 'polypeptide(L)'
;GKTTALLEAAVSAQNMGILPVFIITEMKWNWEHAAQMGLEVNLIKDDDGDVIDYEGNFIYVDRETLHTIEDVAAFIMDLQNEQKKGNLPYDLAFFWDSIGSIPCAMSVEKLKNNNEWNAGAMSTQFGNTVNQSIVMSRKESSPYTNTLIAVNKVWTAKAESPMGKPKLMNKGGFAMWFDSTFVVTFGN
;
A
#
# COMPACT_ATOMS: atom_id res chain seq x y z
N GLY A 1 6.50 11.12 -9.88
CA GLY A 1 7.13 9.87 -9.46
C GLY A 1 6.12 8.79 -9.05
N LYS A 2 6.52 7.81 -8.23
CA LYS A 2 5.64 6.68 -7.85
C LYS A 2 4.35 7.11 -7.15
N THR A 3 4.45 7.99 -6.16
CA THR A 3 3.30 8.56 -5.44
C THR A 3 2.37 9.34 -6.37
N THR A 4 2.92 10.07 -7.34
CA THR A 4 2.12 10.81 -8.35
C THR A 4 1.29 9.84 -9.20
N ALA A 5 1.90 8.76 -9.70
CA ALA A 5 1.19 7.74 -10.46
C ALA A 5 0.10 7.03 -9.63
N LEU A 6 0.36 6.80 -8.34
CA LEU A 6 -0.63 6.27 -7.42
C LEU A 6 -1.81 7.24 -7.23
N LEU A 7 -1.54 8.53 -7.11
CA LEU A 7 -2.58 9.57 -7.03
C LEU A 7 -3.43 9.66 -8.32
N GLU A 8 -2.79 9.62 -9.50
CA GLU A 8 -3.52 9.59 -10.78
C GLU A 8 -4.47 8.38 -10.87
N ALA A 9 -4.01 7.22 -10.40
CA ALA A 9 -4.86 6.03 -10.34
C ALA A 9 -6.01 6.19 -9.33
N ALA A 10 -5.78 6.86 -8.21
CA ALA A 10 -6.81 7.13 -7.20
C ALA A 10 -7.88 8.10 -7.71
N VAL A 11 -7.48 9.17 -8.41
CA VAL A 11 -8.39 10.10 -9.10
C VAL A 11 -9.24 9.35 -10.14
N SER A 12 -8.60 8.47 -10.92
CA SER A 12 -9.32 7.64 -11.88
C SER A 12 -10.33 6.72 -11.20
N ALA A 13 -9.99 6.13 -10.05
CA ALA A 13 -10.90 5.30 -9.28
C ALA A 13 -12.13 6.09 -8.79
N GLN A 14 -11.94 7.29 -8.23
CA GLN A 14 -13.05 8.17 -7.84
C GLN A 14 -13.97 8.49 -9.02
N ASN A 15 -13.41 8.85 -10.17
CA ASN A 15 -14.18 9.15 -11.40
C ASN A 15 -14.98 7.94 -11.90
N MET A 16 -14.56 6.73 -11.58
CA MET A 16 -15.26 5.49 -11.93
C MET A 16 -16.27 5.04 -10.86
N GLY A 17 -16.42 5.79 -9.77
CA GLY A 17 -17.29 5.41 -8.65
C GLY A 17 -16.71 4.29 -7.77
N ILE A 18 -15.42 4.00 -7.90
CA ILE A 18 -14.67 3.07 -7.07
C ILE A 18 -14.17 3.83 -5.83
N LEU A 19 -14.36 3.28 -4.64
CA LEU A 19 -13.93 3.93 -3.41
C LEU A 19 -12.42 3.76 -3.21
N PRO A 20 -11.63 4.85 -3.21
CA PRO A 20 -10.21 4.79 -2.91
C PRO A 20 -9.99 4.49 -1.42
N VAL A 21 -9.04 3.60 -1.14
CA VAL A 21 -8.59 3.28 0.21
C VAL A 21 -7.08 3.54 0.27
N PHE A 22 -6.69 4.63 0.91
CA PHE A 22 -5.29 5.01 1.06
C PHE A 22 -4.68 4.33 2.30
N ILE A 23 -3.61 3.59 2.07
CA ILE A 23 -2.78 2.95 3.10
C ILE A 23 -1.42 3.62 3.04
N ILE A 24 -1.22 4.65 3.84
CA ILE A 24 -0.03 5.52 3.77
C ILE A 24 0.91 5.19 4.93
N THR A 25 1.85 4.30 4.66
CA THR A 25 2.84 3.87 5.63
C THR A 25 4.16 4.63 5.55
N GLU A 26 4.31 5.54 4.57
CA GLU A 26 5.36 6.55 4.53
C GLU A 26 4.89 7.85 5.20
N MET A 27 5.82 8.56 5.87
CA MET A 27 5.51 9.80 6.61
C MET A 27 5.40 11.06 5.71
N LYS A 28 5.13 10.91 4.42
CA LYS A 28 5.17 12.02 3.44
C LYS A 28 3.93 12.08 2.57
N TRP A 29 2.76 12.08 3.18
CA TRP A 29 1.53 12.35 2.46
C TRP A 29 1.23 13.84 2.45
N ASN A 30 0.81 14.36 1.31
CA ASN A 30 0.46 15.78 1.14
C ASN A 30 -0.91 15.90 0.48
N TRP A 31 -1.88 16.30 1.26
CA TRP A 31 -3.27 16.46 0.83
C TRP A 31 -3.47 17.59 -0.17
N GLU A 32 -2.71 18.70 -0.07
CA GLU A 32 -2.78 19.79 -1.04
C GLU A 32 -2.30 19.32 -2.42
N HIS A 33 -1.23 18.52 -2.45
CA HIS A 33 -0.76 17.93 -3.70
C HIS A 33 -1.79 16.94 -4.26
N ALA A 34 -2.44 16.13 -3.42
CA ALA A 34 -3.49 15.23 -3.85
C ALA A 34 -4.68 15.98 -4.46
N ALA A 35 -5.12 17.08 -3.84
CA ALA A 35 -6.15 17.97 -4.37
C ALA A 35 -5.74 18.61 -5.70
N GLN A 36 -4.50 19.09 -5.83
CA GLN A 36 -3.97 19.65 -7.08
C GLN A 36 -3.92 18.62 -8.21
N MET A 37 -3.71 17.33 -7.90
CA MET A 37 -3.76 16.24 -8.86
C MET A 37 -5.19 15.85 -9.27
N GLY A 38 -6.21 16.46 -8.64
CA GLY A 38 -7.62 16.25 -8.97
C GLY A 38 -8.35 15.26 -8.07
N LEU A 39 -7.74 14.83 -6.94
CA LEU A 39 -8.46 14.05 -5.95
C LEU A 39 -9.59 14.90 -5.36
N GLU A 40 -10.80 14.37 -5.31
CA GLU A 40 -11.94 15.02 -4.66
C GLU A 40 -11.74 14.92 -3.13
N VAL A 41 -11.19 15.99 -2.57
CA VAL A 41 -10.93 16.16 -1.13
C VAL A 41 -11.23 17.59 -0.73
N ASN A 42 -11.98 17.77 0.35
CA ASN A 42 -12.21 19.05 1.00
C ASN A 42 -11.16 19.23 2.10
N LEU A 43 -10.29 20.21 1.96
CA LEU A 43 -9.25 20.53 2.93
C LEU A 43 -9.77 21.56 3.92
N ILE A 44 -9.77 21.20 5.20
CA ILE A 44 -10.14 22.09 6.30
C ILE A 44 -8.84 22.78 6.76
N LYS A 45 -8.82 24.11 6.70
CA LYS A 45 -7.65 24.93 7.04
C LYS A 45 -7.92 25.77 8.27
N ASP A 46 -6.89 26.02 9.05
CA ASP A 46 -6.91 26.99 10.14
C ASP A 46 -6.78 28.43 9.65
N ASP A 47 -6.72 29.39 10.58
CA ASP A 47 -6.63 30.82 10.30
C ASP A 47 -5.28 31.20 9.65
N ASP A 48 -4.24 30.39 9.82
CA ASP A 48 -2.91 30.58 9.24
C ASP A 48 -2.82 29.95 7.84
N GLY A 49 -3.84 29.20 7.42
CA GLY A 49 -3.93 28.53 6.12
C GLY A 49 -3.33 27.13 6.09
N ASP A 50 -2.94 26.58 7.22
CA ASP A 50 -2.44 25.23 7.35
C ASP A 50 -3.58 24.22 7.35
N VAL A 51 -3.38 23.06 6.67
CA VAL A 51 -4.37 21.99 6.63
C VAL A 51 -4.39 21.27 7.96
N ILE A 52 -5.52 21.34 8.66
CA ILE A 52 -5.75 20.72 9.98
C ILE A 52 -6.62 19.48 9.91
N ASP A 53 -7.43 19.32 8.84
CA ASP A 53 -8.30 18.17 8.65
C ASP A 53 -8.68 18.03 7.16
N TYR A 54 -9.30 16.92 6.79
CA TYR A 54 -9.73 16.63 5.43
C TYR A 54 -10.98 15.77 5.40
N GLU A 55 -11.81 15.96 4.38
CA GLU A 55 -13.04 15.21 4.14
C GLU A 55 -13.13 14.80 2.66
N GLY A 56 -13.70 13.64 2.39
CA GLY A 56 -13.92 13.18 1.02
C GLY A 56 -14.48 11.78 0.94
N ASN A 57 -14.84 11.36 -0.27
CA ASN A 57 -15.30 10.00 -0.53
C ASN A 57 -14.10 9.06 -0.73
N PHE A 58 -13.41 8.76 0.34
CA PHE A 58 -12.29 7.82 0.42
C PHE A 58 -12.12 7.33 1.86
N ILE A 59 -11.33 6.27 2.03
CA ILE A 59 -10.85 5.80 3.34
C ILE A 59 -9.35 6.10 3.41
N TYR A 60 -8.88 6.60 4.54
CA TYR A 60 -7.47 6.87 4.78
C TYR A 60 -7.01 6.24 6.09
N VAL A 61 -5.87 5.58 6.04
CA VAL A 61 -5.21 5.03 7.21
C VAL A 61 -3.70 5.18 7.03
N ASP A 62 -3.01 5.43 8.10
CA ASP A 62 -1.58 5.69 8.11
C ASP A 62 -0.80 4.81 9.10
N ARG A 63 0.48 5.14 9.23
CA ARG A 63 1.41 4.43 10.10
C ARG A 63 1.12 4.59 11.60
N GLU A 64 0.32 5.55 11.99
CA GLU A 64 -0.10 5.69 13.40
C GLU A 64 -1.08 4.59 13.79
N THR A 65 -1.84 4.10 12.83
CA THR A 65 -2.80 3.00 13.00
C THR A 65 -2.22 1.65 12.60
N LEU A 66 -1.46 1.59 11.50
CA LEU A 66 -0.93 0.35 10.93
C LEU A 66 0.58 0.26 11.14
N HIS A 67 1.02 -0.66 11.97
CA HIS A 67 2.42 -0.79 12.40
C HIS A 67 3.18 -1.90 11.67
N THR A 68 2.46 -2.91 11.15
CA THR A 68 3.03 -4.09 10.50
C THR A 68 2.31 -4.44 9.20
N ILE A 69 2.94 -5.28 8.37
CA ILE A 69 2.32 -5.81 7.14
C ILE A 69 1.05 -6.60 7.48
N GLU A 70 1.04 -7.30 8.61
CA GLU A 70 -0.09 -8.06 9.11
C GLU A 70 -1.27 -7.15 9.46
N ASP A 71 -1.01 -5.97 10.04
CA ASP A 71 -2.07 -4.97 10.31
C ASP A 71 -2.70 -4.48 9.01
N VAL A 72 -1.89 -4.24 7.97
CA VAL A 72 -2.40 -3.86 6.64
C VAL A 72 -3.27 -4.97 6.04
N ALA A 73 -2.84 -6.22 6.13
CA ALA A 73 -3.61 -7.35 5.64
C ALA A 73 -4.94 -7.49 6.39
N ALA A 74 -4.93 -7.38 7.72
CA ALA A 74 -6.14 -7.40 8.54
C ALA A 74 -7.10 -6.26 8.17
N PHE A 75 -6.59 -5.04 8.00
CA PHE A 75 -7.38 -3.89 7.59
C PHE A 75 -8.06 -4.10 6.22
N ILE A 76 -7.33 -4.63 5.22
CA ILE A 76 -7.90 -4.97 3.91
C ILE A 76 -9.02 -6.02 4.06
N MET A 77 -8.80 -7.06 4.86
CA MET A 77 -9.78 -8.12 5.11
C MET A 77 -11.03 -7.58 5.81
N ASP A 78 -10.89 -6.67 6.76
CA ASP A 78 -12.00 -6.06 7.49
C ASP A 78 -12.89 -5.25 6.54
N LEU A 79 -12.31 -4.43 5.66
CA LEU A 79 -13.08 -3.70 4.66
C LEU A 79 -13.81 -4.63 3.68
N GLN A 80 -13.19 -5.73 3.26
CA GLN A 80 -13.84 -6.73 2.41
C GLN A 80 -14.97 -7.45 3.15
N ASN A 81 -14.83 -7.67 4.44
CA ASN A 81 -15.92 -8.23 5.27
C ASN A 81 -17.09 -7.24 5.38
N GLU A 82 -16.83 -5.95 5.51
CA GLU A 82 -17.87 -4.91 5.49
C GLU A 82 -18.60 -4.83 4.13
N GLN A 83 -17.87 -5.03 3.01
CA GLN A 83 -18.51 -5.20 1.70
C GLN A 83 -19.47 -6.41 1.69
N LYS A 84 -19.04 -7.56 2.20
CA LYS A 84 -19.86 -8.78 2.24
C LYS A 84 -21.12 -8.61 3.08
N LYS A 85 -21.04 -7.84 4.16
CA LYS A 85 -22.19 -7.50 5.03
C LYS A 85 -23.13 -6.47 4.39
N GLY A 86 -22.73 -5.81 3.30
CA GLY A 86 -23.48 -4.75 2.65
C GLY A 86 -23.32 -3.37 3.30
N ASN A 87 -22.43 -3.22 4.29
CA ASN A 87 -22.15 -1.94 4.95
C ASN A 87 -21.25 -1.04 4.09
N LEU A 88 -20.50 -1.61 3.13
CA LEU A 88 -19.62 -0.90 2.24
C LEU A 88 -19.89 -1.31 0.78
N PRO A 89 -20.98 -0.80 0.17
CA PRO A 89 -21.45 -1.26 -1.13
C PRO A 89 -20.71 -0.61 -2.32
N TYR A 90 -19.38 -0.69 -2.31
CA TYR A 90 -18.49 -0.12 -3.33
C TYR A 90 -17.47 -1.16 -3.78
N ASP A 91 -17.03 -1.07 -5.04
CA ASP A 91 -15.73 -1.61 -5.42
C ASP A 91 -14.64 -0.82 -4.71
N LEU A 92 -13.58 -1.48 -4.24
CA LEU A 92 -12.49 -0.82 -3.52
C LEU A 92 -11.20 -0.83 -4.34
N ALA A 93 -10.52 0.29 -4.37
CA ALA A 93 -9.15 0.40 -4.86
C ALA A 93 -8.22 0.76 -3.70
N PHE A 94 -7.40 -0.20 -3.29
CA PHE A 94 -6.40 -0.01 -2.24
C PHE A 94 -5.13 0.59 -2.82
N PHE A 95 -4.68 1.70 -2.26
CA PHE A 95 -3.49 2.44 -2.67
C PHE A 95 -2.48 2.42 -1.52
N TRP A 96 -1.46 1.58 -1.61
CA TRP A 96 -0.46 1.42 -0.55
C TRP A 96 0.87 2.10 -0.88
N ASP A 97 1.20 3.16 -0.19
CA ASP A 97 2.48 3.87 -0.27
C ASP A 97 3.19 3.87 1.10
N SER A 98 4.17 3.04 1.34
CA SER A 98 4.75 2.01 0.50
C SER A 98 4.95 0.71 1.30
N ILE A 99 4.95 -0.43 0.61
CA ILE A 99 5.15 -1.75 1.23
C ILE A 99 6.44 -1.79 2.06
N GLY A 100 7.50 -1.20 1.54
CA GLY A 100 8.81 -1.23 2.17
C GLY A 100 9.00 -0.31 3.38
N SER A 101 8.00 0.43 3.82
CA SER A 101 8.11 1.41 4.90
C SER A 101 7.78 0.86 6.29
N ILE A 102 7.09 -0.27 6.38
CA ILE A 102 6.74 -0.94 7.63
C ILE A 102 7.35 -2.34 7.73
N PRO A 103 7.63 -2.84 8.94
CA PRO A 103 8.14 -4.18 9.18
C PRO A 103 7.01 -5.23 9.14
N CYS A 104 7.36 -6.51 9.13
CA CYS A 104 6.47 -7.58 9.54
C CYS A 104 6.56 -7.83 11.05
N ALA A 105 5.54 -8.42 11.66
CA ALA A 105 5.46 -8.70 13.10
C ALA A 105 6.66 -9.52 13.58
N MET A 106 7.07 -10.53 12.82
CA MET A 106 8.25 -11.36 13.12
C MET A 106 9.55 -10.53 13.18
N SER A 107 9.70 -9.50 12.34
CA SER A 107 10.86 -8.60 12.36
C SER A 107 10.87 -7.74 13.61
N VAL A 108 9.70 -7.27 14.05
CA VAL A 108 9.55 -6.50 15.29
C VAL A 108 9.92 -7.34 16.51
N GLU A 109 9.47 -8.60 16.57
CA GLU A 109 9.78 -9.52 17.67
C GLU A 109 11.27 -9.85 17.74
N LYS A 110 11.92 -10.07 16.61
CA LYS A 110 13.37 -10.31 16.55
C LYS A 110 14.19 -9.10 16.99
N LEU A 111 13.78 -7.90 16.64
CA LEU A 111 14.45 -6.66 17.11
C LEU A 111 14.36 -6.52 18.63
N LYS A 112 13.23 -6.87 19.26
CA LYS A 112 13.06 -6.87 20.72
C LYS A 112 14.00 -7.86 21.42
N ASN A 113 14.34 -8.95 20.75
CA ASN A 113 15.17 -10.04 21.29
C ASN A 113 16.66 -9.94 20.90
N ASN A 114 17.12 -8.79 20.36
CA ASN A 114 18.50 -8.57 19.89
C ASN A 114 19.01 -9.61 18.86
N ASN A 115 18.13 -10.23 18.10
CA ASN A 115 18.49 -11.16 17.04
C ASN A 115 18.68 -10.44 15.69
N GLU A 116 19.61 -10.96 14.89
CA GLU A 116 19.92 -10.40 13.57
C GLU A 116 18.68 -10.35 12.64
N TRP A 117 18.60 -9.26 11.89
CA TRP A 117 17.52 -9.00 10.96
C TRP A 117 17.52 -9.99 9.78
N ASN A 118 16.41 -10.67 9.55
CA ASN A 118 16.26 -11.63 8.46
C ASN A 118 15.37 -11.05 7.35
N ALA A 119 15.99 -10.59 6.25
CA ALA A 119 15.30 -10.02 5.10
C ALA A 119 14.31 -11.00 4.43
N GLY A 120 14.53 -12.31 4.55
CA GLY A 120 13.65 -13.35 4.01
C GLY A 120 12.29 -13.43 4.73
N ALA A 121 12.24 -13.07 6.00
CA ALA A 121 10.99 -13.12 6.78
C ALA A 121 9.91 -12.17 6.21
N MET A 122 10.30 -10.98 5.76
CA MET A 122 9.36 -10.02 5.14
C MET A 122 8.75 -10.55 3.84
N SER A 123 9.56 -11.22 3.01
CA SER A 123 9.10 -11.76 1.72
C SER A 123 8.06 -12.87 1.94
N THR A 124 8.36 -13.78 2.84
CA THR A 124 7.47 -14.90 3.16
C THR A 124 6.16 -14.39 3.77
N GLN A 125 6.25 -13.45 4.70
CA GLN A 125 5.07 -12.93 5.38
C GLN A 125 4.17 -12.11 4.46
N PHE A 126 4.77 -11.32 3.54
CA PHE A 126 4.01 -10.59 2.55
C PHE A 126 3.22 -11.54 1.64
N GLY A 127 3.88 -12.59 1.10
CA GLY A 127 3.21 -13.58 0.28
C GLY A 127 2.07 -14.29 1.03
N ASN A 128 2.28 -14.64 2.30
CA ASN A 128 1.28 -15.36 3.09
C ASN A 128 0.09 -14.50 3.53
N THR A 129 0.29 -13.20 3.74
CA THR A 129 -0.75 -12.31 4.29
C THR A 129 -1.48 -11.52 3.22
N VAL A 130 -0.77 -10.76 2.41
CA VAL A 130 -1.39 -9.86 1.44
C VAL A 130 -2.02 -10.63 0.28
N ASN A 131 -1.38 -11.70 -0.17
CA ASN A 131 -1.95 -12.54 -1.22
C ASN A 131 -3.23 -13.24 -0.79
N GLN A 132 -3.31 -13.72 0.45
CA GLN A 132 -4.53 -14.32 0.97
C GLN A 132 -5.66 -13.30 1.09
N SER A 133 -5.35 -12.06 1.47
CA SER A 133 -6.33 -10.97 1.53
C SER A 133 -6.88 -10.62 0.15
N ILE A 134 -6.02 -10.58 -0.89
CA ILE A 134 -6.42 -10.23 -2.25
C ILE A 134 -7.21 -11.37 -2.92
N VAL A 135 -6.92 -12.63 -2.58
CA VAL A 135 -7.66 -13.80 -3.11
C VAL A 135 -9.14 -13.75 -2.70
N MET A 136 -9.45 -13.23 -1.52
CA MET A 136 -10.84 -13.02 -1.08
C MET A 136 -11.60 -11.97 -1.92
N SER A 137 -10.92 -11.18 -2.73
CA SER A 137 -11.50 -10.13 -3.57
C SER A 137 -11.89 -10.59 -4.98
N ARG A 138 -11.74 -11.88 -5.30
CA ARG A 138 -12.12 -12.41 -6.61
C ARG A 138 -13.64 -12.45 -6.79
N LYS A 139 -14.09 -12.11 -8.00
CA LYS A 139 -15.49 -12.01 -8.39
C LYS A 139 -16.34 -13.26 -8.10
N GLU A 140 -15.70 -14.43 -8.01
CA GLU A 140 -16.35 -15.71 -7.68
C GLU A 140 -16.83 -15.79 -6.22
N SER A 141 -16.22 -15.00 -5.32
CA SER A 141 -16.53 -14.99 -3.89
C SER A 141 -17.18 -13.68 -3.40
N SER A 142 -17.27 -12.67 -4.27
CA SER A 142 -17.80 -11.34 -3.93
C SER A 142 -18.43 -10.69 -5.16
N PRO A 143 -19.57 -9.96 -5.04
CA PRO A 143 -20.13 -9.14 -6.12
C PRO A 143 -19.23 -7.95 -6.49
N TYR A 144 -18.24 -7.63 -5.67
CA TYR A 144 -17.34 -6.50 -5.86
C TYR A 144 -16.01 -6.91 -6.47
N THR A 145 -15.43 -6.00 -7.25
CA THR A 145 -14.06 -6.13 -7.79
C THR A 145 -13.12 -5.23 -7.01
N ASN A 146 -12.19 -5.82 -6.27
CA ASN A 146 -11.21 -5.07 -5.49
C ASN A 146 -9.84 -5.12 -6.15
N THR A 147 -9.11 -4.01 -6.10
CA THR A 147 -7.78 -3.87 -6.71
C THR A 147 -6.80 -3.33 -5.67
N LEU A 148 -5.58 -3.85 -5.65
CA LEU A 148 -4.47 -3.30 -4.88
C LEU A 148 -3.41 -2.73 -5.82
N ILE A 149 -3.08 -1.46 -5.63
CA ILE A 149 -1.95 -0.77 -6.25
C ILE A 149 -0.98 -0.39 -5.15
N ALA A 150 0.23 -0.96 -5.21
CA ALA A 150 1.20 -0.76 -4.15
C ALA A 150 2.53 -0.23 -4.69
N VAL A 151 3.06 0.77 -4.01
CA VAL A 151 4.39 1.33 -4.27
C VAL A 151 5.44 0.53 -3.51
N ASN A 152 6.55 0.23 -4.18
CA ASN A 152 7.70 -0.40 -3.55
C ASN A 152 9.01 0.33 -3.87
N LYS A 153 10.00 0.15 -3.00
CA LYS A 153 11.35 0.64 -3.19
C LYS A 153 12.23 -0.48 -3.74
N VAL A 154 13.02 -0.14 -4.74
CA VAL A 154 14.08 -1.00 -5.26
C VAL A 154 15.43 -0.44 -4.84
N TRP A 155 16.38 -1.31 -4.60
CA TRP A 155 17.79 -0.94 -4.40
C TRP A 155 18.68 -1.81 -5.25
N THR A 156 19.88 -1.32 -5.50
CA THR A 156 20.90 -2.04 -6.22
C THR A 156 21.73 -2.86 -5.22
N ALA A 157 21.64 -4.18 -5.29
CA ALA A 157 22.53 -5.05 -4.53
C ALA A 157 23.93 -5.01 -5.11
N LYS A 158 24.96 -5.18 -4.26
CA LYS A 158 26.33 -5.35 -4.73
C LYS A 158 26.42 -6.56 -5.66
N ALA A 159 27.23 -6.46 -6.70
CA ALA A 159 27.51 -7.59 -7.57
C ALA A 159 28.13 -8.74 -6.75
N GLU A 160 27.69 -9.96 -7.01
CA GLU A 160 28.21 -11.17 -6.34
C GLU A 160 29.65 -11.51 -6.74
N SER A 161 30.15 -10.90 -7.81
CA SER A 161 31.54 -11.01 -8.27
C SER A 161 32.05 -9.66 -8.79
N PRO A 162 33.39 -9.44 -8.83
CA PRO A 162 33.96 -8.19 -9.33
C PRO A 162 33.60 -7.83 -10.78
N MET A 163 33.23 -8.83 -11.60
CA MET A 163 32.78 -8.65 -12.99
C MET A 163 31.25 -8.78 -13.15
N GLY A 164 30.52 -9.01 -12.09
CA GLY A 164 29.07 -9.16 -12.12
C GLY A 164 28.35 -7.81 -12.23
N LYS A 165 27.19 -7.80 -12.89
CA LYS A 165 26.32 -6.62 -12.89
C LYS A 165 25.56 -6.54 -11.56
N PRO A 166 25.40 -5.33 -11.00
CA PRO A 166 24.53 -5.13 -9.85
C PRO A 166 23.08 -5.60 -10.14
N LYS A 167 22.46 -6.31 -9.22
CA LYS A 167 21.06 -6.73 -9.36
C LYS A 167 20.15 -5.74 -8.68
N LEU A 168 19.03 -5.40 -9.34
CA LEU A 168 17.93 -4.68 -8.69
C LEU A 168 17.20 -5.64 -7.75
N MET A 169 17.06 -5.23 -6.51
CA MET A 169 16.37 -5.98 -5.48
C MET A 169 15.16 -5.19 -4.97
N ASN A 170 14.03 -5.87 -4.84
CA ASN A 170 12.83 -5.30 -4.24
C ASN A 170 12.85 -5.48 -2.72
N LYS A 171 12.39 -4.48 -1.99
CA LYS A 171 12.17 -4.66 -0.56
C LYS A 171 11.00 -5.64 -0.37
N GLY A 172 11.20 -6.70 0.42
CA GLY A 172 10.24 -7.79 0.57
C GLY A 172 10.39 -8.94 -0.42
N GLY A 173 11.47 -8.95 -1.24
CA GLY A 173 11.86 -10.09 -2.08
C GLY A 173 11.00 -10.29 -3.33
N PHE A 174 11.13 -11.49 -3.92
CA PHE A 174 10.50 -11.81 -5.19
C PHE A 174 9.00 -12.16 -5.10
N ALA A 175 8.48 -12.52 -3.92
CA ALA A 175 7.08 -12.92 -3.77
C ALA A 175 6.11 -11.86 -4.31
N MET A 176 6.34 -10.58 -4.00
CA MET A 176 5.55 -9.47 -4.51
C MET A 176 5.55 -9.35 -6.03
N TRP A 177 6.67 -9.70 -6.67
CA TRP A 177 6.81 -9.64 -8.11
C TRP A 177 6.02 -10.74 -8.81
N PHE A 178 6.08 -11.96 -8.29
CA PHE A 178 5.39 -13.11 -8.87
C PHE A 178 3.87 -13.02 -8.71
N ASP A 179 3.41 -12.36 -7.66
CA ASP A 179 1.98 -12.28 -7.34
C ASP A 179 1.31 -11.04 -7.97
N SER A 180 2.10 -10.14 -8.56
CA SER A 180 1.58 -8.95 -9.23
C SER A 180 1.11 -9.26 -10.64
N THR A 181 -0.09 -8.80 -11.00
CA THR A 181 -0.60 -8.87 -12.38
C THR A 181 0.17 -7.94 -13.30
N PHE A 182 0.54 -6.76 -12.79
CA PHE A 182 1.34 -5.76 -13.50
C PHE A 182 2.42 -5.20 -12.60
N VAL A 183 3.60 -4.98 -13.18
CA VAL A 183 4.72 -4.29 -12.51
C VAL A 183 5.17 -3.12 -13.39
N VAL A 184 5.07 -1.91 -12.85
CA VAL A 184 5.54 -0.70 -13.51
C VAL A 184 6.83 -0.24 -12.84
N THR A 185 7.89 -0.09 -13.63
CA THR A 185 9.19 0.37 -13.16
C THR A 185 9.42 1.80 -13.61
N PHE A 186 9.69 2.70 -12.67
CA PHE A 186 10.08 4.08 -12.95
C PHE A 186 11.61 4.13 -13.03
N GLY A 187 12.14 4.48 -14.20
CA GLY A 187 13.55 4.79 -14.40
C GLY A 187 13.91 6.19 -13.88
N ASN A 188 15.20 6.40 -13.62
CA ASN A 188 15.76 7.75 -13.37
C ASN A 188 16.01 8.45 -14.69
#